data_65d4eb190d20668588b11caaab8418aa
#
_entry.id   65d4eb190d20668588b11caaab8418aa
#
_cell.length_a   1.000
_cell.length_b   1.000
_cell.length_c   1.000
_cell.angle_alpha   90.00
_cell.angle_beta   90.00
_cell.angle_gamma   90.00
#
_symmetry.space_group_name_H-M   'P 1'
#
loop_
_entity.id
_entity.type
_entity.pdbx_description
1 polymer ?
#
loop_
_entity_poly.entity_id
_entity_poly.type
_entity_poly.pdbx_seq_one_letter_code
_entity_poly.pdbx_strand_id
1 'polypeptide(L)'
;MNIAKNFLTTYAKVATHDGEDEPIQIWAKDSDSYGGIGTDKLGIWGSVVAVDFDICVADGACIEACPVDVFDWIDTPNHPASDKKAIMTREPDCIVCRACEEVCPVVAVLITDPGDIDSGPSEAGPEKEAKTEAPVATSQPASSMSQMPVTPVMQQRPHAYT
;
A
#
# COMPACT_ATOMS: atom_id res chain seq x y z
N MET A 1 14.53 16.16 0.70
CA MET A 1 13.25 15.47 0.73
C MET A 1 12.42 15.95 -0.45
N ASN A 2 12.15 15.11 -1.40
CA ASN A 2 11.54 15.50 -2.66
C ASN A 2 10.01 15.34 -2.65
N ILE A 3 9.49 14.49 -1.77
CA ILE A 3 8.06 14.33 -1.56
C ILE A 3 7.64 15.22 -0.37
N ALA A 4 6.68 16.11 -0.59
CA ALA A 4 6.10 16.89 0.50
C ALA A 4 5.27 16.00 1.42
N LYS A 5 5.38 16.15 2.73
CA LYS A 5 4.62 15.34 3.70
C LYS A 5 3.10 15.42 3.51
N ASN A 6 2.62 16.52 2.96
CA ASN A 6 1.21 16.78 2.67
C ASN A 6 0.86 16.59 1.18
N PHE A 7 1.62 15.74 0.44
CA PHE A 7 1.45 15.56 -1.00
C PHE A 7 0.05 15.06 -1.38
N LEU A 8 -0.56 14.23 -0.53
CA LEU A 8 -1.93 13.70 -0.74
C LEU A 8 -3.00 14.81 -0.83
N THR A 9 -2.76 15.96 -0.18
CA THR A 9 -3.68 17.10 -0.21
C THR A 9 -3.25 18.18 -1.19
N THR A 10 -1.97 18.20 -1.56
CA THR A 10 -1.37 19.27 -2.37
C THR A 10 -1.24 18.87 -3.84
N TYR A 11 -0.96 17.60 -4.10
CA TYR A 11 -0.74 17.10 -5.45
C TYR A 11 -2.01 16.51 -6.07
N ALA A 12 -2.13 16.60 -7.38
CA ALA A 12 -3.26 16.04 -8.09
C ALA A 12 -3.10 14.53 -8.30
N LYS A 13 -4.14 13.76 -7.99
CA LYS A 13 -4.22 12.37 -8.40
C LYS A 13 -4.45 12.33 -9.91
N VAL A 14 -3.52 11.76 -10.66
CA VAL A 14 -3.54 11.78 -12.13
C VAL A 14 -3.85 10.43 -12.76
N ALA A 15 -3.49 9.33 -12.08
CA ALA A 15 -3.72 7.98 -12.59
C ALA A 15 -3.77 6.97 -11.44
N THR A 16 -4.03 5.71 -11.80
CA THR A 16 -3.90 4.54 -10.94
C THR A 16 -3.20 3.43 -11.71
N HIS A 17 -2.48 2.58 -10.98
CA HIS A 17 -1.86 1.35 -11.48
C HIS A 17 -2.38 0.16 -10.68
N ASP A 18 -2.47 -1.01 -11.30
CA ASP A 18 -2.94 -2.20 -10.61
C ASP A 18 -1.87 -2.69 -9.63
N GLY A 19 -2.24 -2.81 -8.35
CA GLY A 19 -1.47 -3.48 -7.31
C GLY A 19 -1.98 -4.91 -7.10
N GLU A 20 -1.36 -5.67 -6.19
CA GLU A 20 -1.84 -7.04 -5.86
C GLU A 20 -3.16 -7.00 -5.09
N ASP A 21 -3.27 -6.13 -4.09
CA ASP A 21 -4.43 -6.05 -3.20
C ASP A 21 -5.31 -4.85 -3.52
N GLU A 22 -4.71 -3.68 -3.76
CA GLU A 22 -5.42 -2.43 -4.04
C GLU A 22 -4.75 -1.65 -5.18
N PRO A 23 -5.51 -0.80 -5.91
CA PRO A 23 -4.95 0.02 -6.96
C PRO A 23 -4.02 1.10 -6.38
N ILE A 24 -2.80 1.11 -6.87
CA ILE A 24 -1.77 2.08 -6.50
C ILE A 24 -2.13 3.45 -7.10
N GLN A 25 -2.17 4.47 -6.25
CA GLN A 25 -2.48 5.83 -6.68
C GLN A 25 -1.24 6.54 -7.21
N ILE A 26 -1.40 7.34 -8.26
CA ILE A 26 -0.33 8.12 -8.87
C ILE A 26 -0.65 9.59 -8.77
N TRP A 27 0.32 10.36 -8.26
CA TRP A 27 0.19 11.77 -7.95
C TRP A 27 1.19 12.58 -8.77
N ALA A 28 0.75 13.71 -9.29
CA ALA A 28 1.61 14.67 -9.96
C ALA A 28 1.58 16.03 -9.25
N LYS A 29 2.75 16.64 -9.17
CA LYS A 29 2.92 17.96 -8.55
C LYS A 29 2.19 19.06 -9.36
N ASP A 30 2.13 18.87 -10.66
CA ASP A 30 1.40 19.69 -11.62
C ASP A 30 0.92 18.81 -12.78
N SER A 31 0.10 19.35 -13.70
CA SER A 31 -0.45 18.59 -14.82
C SER A 31 0.60 18.01 -15.76
N ASP A 32 1.81 18.55 -15.74
CA ASP A 32 2.90 18.17 -16.63
C ASP A 32 3.90 17.22 -15.96
N SER A 33 3.71 16.91 -14.67
CA SER A 33 4.60 16.06 -13.87
C SER A 33 4.34 14.57 -14.01
N TYR A 34 3.44 14.15 -14.90
CA TYR A 34 3.16 12.76 -15.17
C TYR A 34 2.89 12.55 -16.66
N GLY A 35 3.70 11.72 -17.29
CA GLY A 35 3.58 11.36 -18.70
C GLY A 35 3.26 9.89 -18.95
N GLY A 36 3.24 9.07 -17.91
CA GLY A 36 3.04 7.62 -18.00
C GLY A 36 4.32 6.81 -18.19
N ILE A 37 4.22 5.49 -18.05
CA ILE A 37 5.36 4.58 -18.23
C ILE A 37 5.93 4.73 -19.66
N GLY A 38 7.24 4.86 -19.76
CA GLY A 38 7.96 5.10 -21.02
C GLY A 38 8.34 6.56 -21.25
N THR A 39 8.04 7.44 -20.30
CA THR A 39 8.49 8.84 -20.29
C THR A 39 9.46 9.13 -19.14
N ASP A 40 10.02 10.34 -19.12
CA ASP A 40 10.88 10.84 -18.06
C ASP A 40 10.11 11.43 -16.85
N LYS A 41 8.78 11.41 -16.91
CA LYS A 41 7.90 11.98 -15.90
C LYS A 41 6.91 10.94 -15.41
N LEU A 42 7.25 10.29 -14.31
CA LEU A 42 6.47 9.21 -13.72
C LEU A 42 5.69 9.64 -12.47
N GLY A 43 6.08 10.75 -11.82
CA GLY A 43 5.43 11.27 -10.63
C GLY A 43 5.65 10.42 -9.37
N ILE A 44 4.75 10.60 -8.39
CA ILE A 44 4.79 9.92 -7.10
C ILE A 44 3.75 8.81 -7.11
N TRP A 45 4.16 7.60 -6.75
CA TRP A 45 3.33 6.42 -6.70
C TRP A 45 3.09 5.99 -5.26
N GLY A 46 1.85 5.56 -4.94
CA GLY A 46 1.42 5.12 -3.62
C GLY A 46 0.79 6.23 -2.77
N SER A 47 0.32 5.86 -1.61
CA SER A 47 -0.37 6.73 -0.64
C SER A 47 0.25 6.64 0.74
N VAL A 48 0.18 5.48 1.38
CA VAL A 48 0.87 5.17 2.65
C VAL A 48 2.36 5.05 2.42
N VAL A 49 2.73 4.32 1.35
CA VAL A 49 4.12 4.13 0.92
C VAL A 49 4.32 4.90 -0.37
N ALA A 50 4.68 6.16 -0.29
CA ALA A 50 4.89 6.99 -1.45
C ALA A 50 6.33 6.86 -1.98
N VAL A 51 6.48 6.62 -3.28
CA VAL A 51 7.77 6.58 -3.98
C VAL A 51 7.77 7.57 -5.13
N ASP A 52 8.75 8.45 -5.13
CA ASP A 52 9.03 9.38 -6.23
C ASP A 52 9.80 8.64 -7.33
N PHE A 53 9.08 8.26 -8.38
CA PHE A 53 9.63 7.49 -9.48
C PHE A 53 10.59 8.31 -10.36
N ASP A 54 10.48 9.64 -10.35
CA ASP A 54 11.35 10.51 -11.14
C ASP A 54 12.79 10.54 -10.63
N ILE A 55 12.99 10.26 -9.33
CA ILE A 55 14.31 10.26 -8.71
C ILE A 55 14.78 8.88 -8.23
N CYS A 56 13.91 7.87 -8.19
CA CYS A 56 14.27 6.52 -7.77
C CYS A 56 15.33 5.93 -8.70
N VAL A 57 16.46 5.52 -8.13
CA VAL A 57 17.61 4.96 -8.86
C VAL A 57 17.67 3.43 -8.88
N ALA A 58 16.66 2.78 -8.34
CA ALA A 58 16.52 1.32 -8.32
C ALA A 58 17.70 0.59 -7.64
N ASP A 59 18.22 1.12 -6.53
CA ASP A 59 19.26 0.48 -5.75
C ASP A 59 18.77 -0.77 -4.96
N GLY A 60 17.46 -0.86 -4.72
CA GLY A 60 16.82 -2.00 -4.05
C GLY A 60 16.89 -1.99 -2.53
N ALA A 61 17.53 -1.01 -1.91
CA ALA A 61 17.67 -0.95 -0.45
C ALA A 61 16.33 -0.92 0.29
N CYS A 62 15.32 -0.24 -0.27
CA CYS A 62 13.97 -0.22 0.30
C CYS A 62 13.28 -1.58 0.28
N ILE A 63 13.53 -2.41 -0.74
CA ILE A 63 12.99 -3.77 -0.86
C ILE A 63 13.63 -4.67 0.19
N GLU A 64 14.96 -4.64 0.30
CA GLU A 64 15.71 -5.45 1.27
C GLU A 64 15.41 -5.06 2.73
N ALA A 65 15.14 -3.79 3.00
CA ALA A 65 14.86 -3.28 4.35
C ALA A 65 13.41 -3.51 4.80
N CYS A 66 12.50 -3.85 3.88
CA CYS A 66 11.09 -4.03 4.22
C CYS A 66 10.84 -5.38 4.90
N PRO A 67 10.40 -5.42 6.17
CA PRO A 67 10.19 -6.69 6.87
C PRO A 67 8.90 -7.42 6.47
N VAL A 68 8.04 -6.78 5.68
CA VAL A 68 6.72 -7.28 5.25
C VAL A 68 6.57 -7.31 3.72
N ASP A 69 7.67 -7.21 2.98
CA ASP A 69 7.75 -7.38 1.53
C ASP A 69 6.74 -6.56 0.72
N VAL A 70 6.54 -5.29 1.08
CA VAL A 70 5.59 -4.38 0.40
C VAL A 70 5.96 -4.12 -1.05
N PHE A 71 7.25 -4.18 -1.39
CA PHE A 71 7.77 -3.73 -2.68
C PHE A 71 8.06 -4.86 -3.65
N ASP A 72 7.84 -4.57 -4.93
CA ASP A 72 8.30 -5.35 -6.08
C ASP A 72 9.02 -4.48 -7.09
N TRP A 73 9.46 -5.07 -8.22
CA TRP A 73 10.06 -4.34 -9.31
C TRP A 73 9.06 -4.08 -10.43
N ILE A 74 9.06 -2.85 -10.96
CA ILE A 74 8.38 -2.49 -12.20
C ILE A 74 9.38 -1.93 -13.21
N ASP A 75 9.26 -2.34 -14.47
CA ASP A 75 10.10 -1.84 -15.55
C ASP A 75 9.64 -0.44 -16.00
N THR A 76 10.60 0.47 -16.10
CA THR A 76 10.42 1.83 -16.58
C THR A 76 11.46 2.13 -17.66
N PRO A 77 11.32 1.51 -18.85
CA PRO A 77 12.36 1.54 -19.89
C PRO A 77 12.61 2.97 -20.35
N ASN A 78 13.90 3.30 -20.54
CA ASN A 78 14.40 4.60 -20.97
C ASN A 78 14.18 5.75 -20.00
N HIS A 79 13.83 5.49 -18.74
CA HIS A 79 13.73 6.55 -17.74
C HIS A 79 15.16 7.01 -17.32
N PRO A 80 15.43 8.35 -17.25
CA PRO A 80 16.77 8.86 -17.04
C PRO A 80 17.41 8.47 -15.68
N ALA A 81 16.60 8.23 -14.64
CA ALA A 81 17.12 7.84 -13.34
C ALA A 81 17.41 6.33 -13.23
N SER A 82 16.56 5.48 -13.81
CA SER A 82 16.75 4.02 -13.86
C SER A 82 15.70 3.34 -14.73
N ASP A 83 16.04 2.20 -15.34
CA ASP A 83 15.13 1.42 -16.18
C ASP A 83 14.09 0.61 -15.40
N LYS A 84 14.13 0.61 -14.08
CA LYS A 84 13.14 -0.01 -13.21
C LYS A 84 12.98 0.77 -11.91
N LYS A 85 11.88 0.55 -11.22
CA LYS A 85 11.55 1.21 -9.95
C LYS A 85 11.04 0.19 -8.93
N ALA A 86 11.17 0.52 -7.65
CA ALA A 86 10.49 -0.20 -6.58
C ALA A 86 9.03 0.26 -6.53
N ILE A 87 8.11 -0.65 -6.81
CA ILE A 87 6.66 -0.43 -6.74
C ILE A 87 6.09 -1.08 -5.47
N MET A 88 5.13 -0.44 -4.82
CA MET A 88 4.48 -0.90 -3.59
C MET A 88 3.22 -1.74 -3.91
N THR A 89 3.40 -2.94 -4.43
CA THR A 89 2.29 -3.82 -4.84
C THR A 89 1.40 -4.28 -3.68
N ARG A 90 1.96 -4.34 -2.46
CA ARG A 90 1.27 -4.74 -1.22
C ARG A 90 1.27 -3.60 -0.20
N GLU A 91 0.86 -2.41 -0.65
CA GLU A 91 0.81 -1.20 0.18
C GLU A 91 0.01 -1.37 1.48
N PRO A 92 -1.15 -2.09 1.51
CA PRO A 92 -1.93 -2.33 2.73
C PRO A 92 -1.19 -3.11 3.83
N ASP A 93 -0.18 -3.91 3.48
CA ASP A 93 0.62 -4.67 4.44
C ASP A 93 1.65 -3.82 5.19
N CYS A 94 1.80 -2.55 4.83
CA CYS A 94 2.79 -1.66 5.41
C CYS A 94 2.52 -1.42 6.91
N ILE A 95 3.52 -1.75 7.74
CA ILE A 95 3.48 -1.54 9.20
C ILE A 95 4.04 -0.18 9.65
N VAL A 96 4.25 0.75 8.73
CA VAL A 96 4.72 2.12 8.99
C VAL A 96 6.05 2.17 9.76
N CYS A 97 6.94 1.20 9.58
CA CYS A 97 8.22 1.11 10.30
C CYS A 97 9.27 2.11 9.81
N ARG A 98 9.08 2.74 8.63
CA ARG A 98 9.96 3.75 8.02
C ARG A 98 11.38 3.30 7.68
N ALA A 99 11.69 2.01 7.78
CA ALA A 99 13.02 1.48 7.46
C ALA A 99 13.43 1.79 6.00
N CYS A 100 12.48 1.72 5.06
CA CYS A 100 12.71 2.04 3.65
C CYS A 100 13.04 3.53 3.39
N GLU A 101 12.53 4.46 4.22
CA GLU A 101 12.90 5.88 4.13
C GLU A 101 14.36 6.11 4.54
N GLU A 102 14.80 5.44 5.62
CA GLU A 102 16.14 5.64 6.18
C GLU A 102 17.25 5.11 5.28
N VAL A 103 16.98 4.01 4.57
CA VAL A 103 17.99 3.36 3.71
C VAL A 103 18.05 3.95 2.29
N CYS A 104 17.06 4.72 1.86
CA CYS A 104 16.99 5.24 0.49
C CYS A 104 18.04 6.36 0.26
N PRO A 105 19.06 6.14 -0.60
CA PRO A 105 20.16 7.10 -0.76
C PRO A 105 19.73 8.41 -1.43
N VAL A 106 18.64 8.38 -2.21
CA VAL A 106 18.10 9.56 -2.92
C VAL A 106 16.85 10.13 -2.27
N VAL A 107 16.43 9.56 -1.13
CA VAL A 107 15.23 9.96 -0.38
C VAL A 107 13.98 10.01 -1.27
N ALA A 108 13.83 8.97 -2.10
CA ALA A 108 12.70 8.80 -3.01
C ALA A 108 11.47 8.20 -2.32
N VAL A 109 11.61 7.64 -1.12
CA VAL A 109 10.53 6.97 -0.37
C VAL A 109 10.06 7.89 0.76
N LEU A 110 8.75 7.94 0.96
CA LEU A 110 8.09 8.60 2.10
C LEU A 110 7.00 7.68 2.64
N ILE A 111 6.99 7.46 3.95
CA ILE A 111 5.89 6.76 4.63
C ILE A 111 4.96 7.78 5.26
N THR A 112 3.69 7.72 4.88
CA THR A 112 2.62 8.56 5.42
C THR A 112 1.85 7.78 6.47
N ASP A 113 1.56 8.37 7.61
CA ASP A 113 0.72 7.72 8.60
C ASP A 113 -0.73 7.62 8.08
N PRO A 114 -1.40 6.47 8.21
CA PRO A 114 -2.79 6.30 7.75
C PRO A 114 -3.77 7.34 8.33
N GLY A 115 -3.49 7.86 9.51
CA GLY A 115 -4.25 8.95 10.13
C GLY A 115 -4.11 10.30 9.42
N ASP A 116 -3.02 10.52 8.68
CA ASP A 116 -2.80 11.74 7.90
C ASP A 116 -3.50 11.69 6.54
N ILE A 117 -3.85 10.49 6.06
CA ILE A 117 -4.55 10.29 4.78
C ILE A 117 -6.02 10.68 4.88
N ASP A 118 -6.64 10.46 6.04
CA ASP A 118 -8.06 10.75 6.29
C ASP A 118 -8.32 12.21 6.69
N SER A 119 -7.27 13.01 6.83
CA SER A 119 -7.35 14.45 7.08
C SER A 119 -7.55 15.24 5.79
N GLY A 120 -8.62 14.92 5.02
CA GLY A 120 -9.23 15.88 4.12
C GLY A 120 -9.57 17.17 4.89
N PRO A 121 -9.74 18.34 4.26
CA PRO A 121 -9.89 19.59 4.98
C PRO A 121 -10.95 19.48 6.05
N SER A 122 -10.52 19.49 7.31
CA SER A 122 -11.38 19.47 8.48
C SER A 122 -12.19 20.76 8.49
N GLU A 123 -13.44 20.67 8.00
CA GLU A 123 -14.42 21.65 8.39
C GLU A 123 -14.67 21.49 9.89
N ALA A 124 -14.26 22.50 10.62
CA ALA A 124 -14.47 22.62 12.05
C ALA A 124 -15.96 22.49 12.40
N GLY A 125 -16.34 21.39 13.02
CA GLY A 125 -17.63 21.17 13.62
C GLY A 125 -17.46 20.82 15.11
N PRO A 126 -18.31 21.29 16.02
CA PRO A 126 -18.00 21.53 17.43
C PRO A 126 -17.92 20.24 18.26
N GLU A 127 -17.05 20.32 19.23
CA GLU A 127 -16.94 19.41 20.37
C GLU A 127 -18.29 19.02 20.96
N LYS A 128 -18.53 17.72 21.16
CA LYS A 128 -19.50 17.25 22.15
C LYS A 128 -18.86 16.23 23.07
N GLU A 129 -18.89 16.69 24.30
CA GLU A 129 -18.40 16.12 25.54
C GLU A 129 -18.75 14.65 25.78
N ALA A 130 -17.84 14.05 26.51
CA ALA A 130 -17.91 12.74 27.14
C ALA A 130 -19.22 12.52 27.92
N LYS A 131 -19.78 11.31 27.85
CA LYS A 131 -20.52 10.74 28.97
C LYS A 131 -20.24 9.24 29.08
N THR A 132 -19.50 8.97 30.13
CA THR A 132 -19.31 7.70 30.82
C THR A 132 -20.64 7.04 31.15
N GLU A 133 -20.78 5.74 30.89
CA GLU A 133 -21.34 4.76 31.83
C GLU A 133 -21.28 3.33 31.24
N ALA A 134 -20.54 2.47 31.93
CA ALA A 134 -20.81 1.05 32.01
C ALA A 134 -21.72 0.81 33.24
N PRO A 135 -22.52 -0.23 33.38
CA PRO A 135 -21.97 -1.53 33.75
C PRO A 135 -22.75 -2.81 33.34
N VAL A 136 -22.02 -3.92 33.37
CA VAL A 136 -22.27 -5.22 34.02
C VAL A 136 -23.35 -6.18 33.53
N ALA A 137 -22.84 -7.32 33.07
CA ALA A 137 -23.12 -8.73 33.38
C ALA A 137 -24.47 -9.37 33.02
N THR A 138 -24.46 -10.51 32.39
CA THR A 138 -24.72 -11.83 32.95
C THR A 138 -25.34 -12.80 31.94
N SER A 139 -24.73 -13.96 31.87
CA SER A 139 -25.26 -15.32 31.66
C SER A 139 -25.37 -15.85 30.24
N GLN A 140 -24.51 -16.82 30.01
CA GLN A 140 -24.81 -18.01 29.20
C GLN A 140 -25.88 -18.88 29.85
N PRO A 141 -26.58 -19.76 29.08
CA PRO A 141 -26.08 -21.11 29.01
C PRO A 141 -26.23 -21.83 27.64
N ALA A 142 -25.26 -22.62 27.41
CA ALA A 142 -25.10 -23.96 26.84
C ALA A 142 -26.27 -24.64 26.05
N SER A 143 -25.77 -25.43 25.07
CA SER A 143 -26.24 -26.69 24.51
C SER A 143 -27.03 -26.63 23.20
N SER A 144 -26.41 -27.08 22.12
CA SER A 144 -26.73 -28.43 21.60
C SER A 144 -25.77 -28.85 20.48
N MET A 145 -25.22 -29.99 20.70
CA MET A 145 -24.52 -30.83 19.71
C MET A 145 -25.51 -31.22 18.60
N SER A 146 -25.10 -31.11 17.35
CA SER A 146 -25.67 -31.93 16.29
C SER A 146 -24.62 -32.27 15.23
N GLN A 147 -24.41 -33.48 15.15
CA GLN A 147 -23.68 -34.45 14.37
C GLN A 147 -23.39 -34.06 12.90
N MET A 148 -22.13 -34.31 12.52
CA MET A 148 -21.65 -34.37 11.15
C MET A 148 -22.15 -35.68 10.45
N PRO A 149 -22.46 -35.63 9.17
CA PRO A 149 -22.36 -36.82 8.34
C PRO A 149 -21.05 -36.81 7.54
N VAL A 150 -20.32 -37.87 7.73
CA VAL A 150 -19.17 -38.29 6.90
C VAL A 150 -19.68 -38.76 5.53
N THR A 151 -19.10 -38.21 4.46
CA THR A 151 -19.26 -38.79 3.12
C THR A 151 -17.94 -39.40 2.66
N PRO A 152 -18.02 -40.54 1.92
CA PRO A 152 -16.87 -41.39 1.71
C PRO A 152 -15.98 -40.98 0.54
N VAL A 153 -14.71 -41.28 0.72
CA VAL A 153 -13.61 -41.25 -0.26
C VAL A 153 -13.96 -42.11 -1.47
N MET A 154 -13.94 -41.50 -2.64
CA MET A 154 -13.97 -42.24 -3.91
C MET A 154 -12.56 -42.34 -4.51
N GLN A 155 -12.24 -43.61 -4.77
CA GLN A 155 -10.98 -44.16 -5.21
C GLN A 155 -10.44 -43.60 -6.53
N GLN A 156 -9.14 -43.51 -6.54
CA GLN A 156 -8.25 -43.27 -7.68
C GLN A 156 -8.44 -44.32 -8.77
N ARG A 157 -8.44 -43.91 -10.04
CA ARG A 157 -8.18 -44.79 -11.19
C ARG A 157 -6.83 -44.41 -11.80
N PRO A 158 -5.99 -45.40 -12.09
CA PRO A 158 -4.72 -45.15 -12.78
C PRO A 158 -4.94 -45.04 -14.29
N HIS A 159 -4.35 -44.01 -14.89
CA HIS A 159 -4.21 -43.96 -16.34
C HIS A 159 -2.89 -44.60 -16.74
N ALA A 160 -3.04 -45.68 -17.53
CA ALA A 160 -1.97 -46.38 -18.19
C ALA A 160 -1.42 -45.56 -19.37
N TYR A 161 -0.12 -45.57 -19.48
CA TYR A 161 0.63 -45.18 -20.66
C TYR A 161 0.47 -46.19 -21.76
N THR A 162 0.27 -45.71 -22.99
CA THR A 162 0.71 -46.34 -24.22
C THR A 162 1.16 -45.26 -25.18
#